data_917865341910599d0f47c53f16face75
#
_entry.id   917865341910599d0f47c53f16face75
#
_cell.length_a   1.000
_cell.length_b   1.000
_cell.length_c   1.000
_cell.angle_alpha   90.00
_cell.angle_beta   90.00
_cell.angle_gamma   90.00
#
_symmetry.space_group_name_H-M   'P 1'
#
loop_
_entity.id
_entity.type
_entity.pdbx_description
1 polymer ?
#
loop_
_entity_poly.entity_id
_entity_poly.type
_entity_poly.pdbx_seq_one_letter_code
_entity_poly.pdbx_strand_id
1 'polypeptide(L)'
;MYYFEDEVTKMVDKIGMRAVLGETVIKFPVADAANAEEGIQYALNFIKEYKDHPRITPAFAPHAPYTNSTEILQKVTKLSLQHDVPVMIHLAESAREIEVIAERSGGKSPVAYMADIGALTPKLVAAHAIDVDDNDIALLKKYDVGIAHNISANIKSAKGVSPAMKMQQQGLRIGLGTDGPMSGNTLSTIDEFNQVAKVNKLVNKDRAAMPPIKVIEMATIGAARALHMEDSIGSLEKGKLVDIIVIDTKAPNMVPLYNPYSALVYSAYAANVKHTIVDGNMLMEDRNMLTVDETAIREEALAFADKVRKTVIESGEIIQ
;
A
#
# COMPACT_ATOMS: atom_id res chain seq x y z
N MET A 1 5.82 3.88 -3.63
CA MET A 1 7.10 4.45 -3.20
C MET A 1 8.22 3.80 -4.01
N TYR A 2 8.24 4.13 -5.28
CA TYR A 2 9.23 3.69 -6.26
C TYR A 2 9.71 4.89 -7.08
N TYR A 3 10.31 4.65 -8.23
CA TYR A 3 10.95 5.63 -9.09
C TYR A 3 10.17 5.77 -10.40
N PHE A 4 10.32 6.90 -11.08
CA PHE A 4 9.68 7.18 -12.37
C PHE A 4 8.15 7.14 -12.32
N GLU A 5 7.56 7.77 -11.30
CA GLU A 5 6.10 7.72 -11.07
C GLU A 5 5.28 8.37 -12.21
N ASP A 6 5.87 9.25 -12.99
CA ASP A 6 5.24 9.77 -14.22
C ASP A 6 5.05 8.69 -15.28
N GLU A 7 6.01 7.76 -15.45
CA GLU A 7 5.88 6.63 -16.36
C GLU A 7 4.85 5.61 -15.85
N VAL A 8 4.87 5.33 -14.54
CA VAL A 8 3.85 4.49 -13.89
C VAL A 8 2.46 5.10 -14.11
N THR A 9 2.32 6.41 -13.94
CA THR A 9 1.07 7.12 -14.12
C THR A 9 0.52 7.02 -15.53
N LYS A 10 1.36 7.17 -16.55
CA LYS A 10 0.95 6.99 -17.96
C LYS A 10 0.37 5.60 -18.21
N MET A 11 0.97 4.56 -17.61
CA MET A 11 0.46 3.20 -17.74
C MET A 11 -0.83 2.98 -16.94
N VAL A 12 -0.93 3.50 -15.72
CA VAL A 12 -2.15 3.44 -14.88
C VAL A 12 -3.32 4.12 -15.57
N ASP A 13 -3.09 5.30 -16.16
CA ASP A 13 -4.12 6.02 -16.90
C ASP A 13 -4.53 5.28 -18.17
N LYS A 14 -3.58 4.77 -18.94
CA LYS A 14 -3.83 3.94 -20.15
C LYS A 14 -4.66 2.70 -19.85
N ILE A 15 -4.39 2.03 -18.73
CA ILE A 15 -5.15 0.85 -18.29
C ILE A 15 -6.55 1.26 -17.81
N GLY A 16 -6.72 2.47 -17.32
CA GLY A 16 -7.96 2.97 -16.77
C GLY A 16 -8.12 2.76 -15.26
N MET A 17 -7.05 2.41 -14.56
CA MET A 17 -7.07 2.21 -13.10
C MET A 17 -7.16 3.54 -12.34
N ARG A 18 -7.67 3.46 -11.10
CA ARG A 18 -7.57 4.53 -10.10
C ARG A 18 -6.36 4.28 -9.21
N ALA A 19 -5.58 5.32 -8.91
CA ALA A 19 -4.41 5.18 -8.08
C ALA A 19 -4.09 6.44 -7.26
N VAL A 20 -3.47 6.23 -6.10
CA VAL A 20 -2.69 7.24 -5.37
C VAL A 20 -1.23 6.93 -5.63
N LEU A 21 -0.50 7.81 -6.31
CA LEU A 21 0.86 7.59 -6.77
C LEU A 21 1.79 8.62 -6.13
N GLY A 22 2.86 8.15 -5.49
CA GLY A 22 3.76 8.99 -4.73
C GLY A 22 5.20 8.84 -5.16
N GLU A 23 5.77 9.94 -5.63
CA GLU A 23 7.18 10.03 -6.00
C GLU A 23 8.09 9.90 -4.78
N THR A 24 9.12 9.06 -4.90
CA THR A 24 10.05 8.75 -3.81
C THR A 24 10.93 9.95 -3.47
N VAL A 25 10.99 10.26 -2.17
CA VAL A 25 11.97 11.21 -1.61
C VAL A 25 12.92 10.48 -0.68
N ILE A 26 14.22 10.54 -0.97
CA ILE A 26 15.27 9.85 -0.22
C ILE A 26 16.57 10.67 -0.21
N LYS A 27 17.36 10.61 0.88
CA LYS A 27 18.53 11.49 1.08
C LYS A 27 19.78 11.15 0.27
N PHE A 28 19.79 10.00 -0.40
CA PHE A 28 20.91 9.52 -1.20
C PHE A 28 20.51 9.33 -2.67
N PRO A 29 21.45 9.25 -3.63
CA PRO A 29 21.14 9.11 -5.04
C PRO A 29 20.34 7.83 -5.32
N VAL A 30 19.32 7.97 -6.17
CA VAL A 30 18.46 6.92 -6.68
C VAL A 30 18.31 7.02 -8.20
N ALA A 31 17.52 6.17 -8.82
CA ALA A 31 17.49 6.03 -10.27
C ALA A 31 17.02 7.30 -11.01
N ASP A 32 16.18 8.12 -10.39
CA ASP A 32 15.54 9.31 -10.99
C ASP A 32 15.81 10.62 -10.23
N ALA A 33 16.54 10.57 -9.11
CA ALA A 33 16.93 11.75 -8.33
C ALA A 33 18.31 11.57 -7.69
N ALA A 34 19.17 12.57 -7.80
CA ALA A 34 20.49 12.54 -7.20
C ALA A 34 20.49 12.82 -5.68
N ASN A 35 19.42 13.39 -5.16
CA ASN A 35 19.24 13.74 -3.74
C ASN A 35 17.78 14.03 -3.43
N ALA A 36 17.46 14.21 -2.13
CA ALA A 36 16.08 14.44 -1.70
C ALA A 36 15.44 15.73 -2.26
N GLU A 37 16.21 16.77 -2.52
CA GLU A 37 15.69 18.02 -3.08
C GLU A 37 15.22 17.81 -4.52
N GLU A 38 15.95 17.04 -5.32
CA GLU A 38 15.54 16.66 -6.67
C GLU A 38 14.29 15.77 -6.64
N GLY A 39 14.20 14.78 -5.73
CA GLY A 39 13.00 13.99 -5.52
C GLY A 39 11.79 14.84 -5.11
N ILE A 40 11.98 15.84 -4.23
CA ILE A 40 10.91 16.78 -3.88
C ILE A 40 10.50 17.61 -5.10
N GLN A 41 11.44 18.08 -5.91
CA GLN A 41 11.13 18.85 -7.12
C GLN A 41 10.40 18.01 -8.15
N TYR A 42 10.78 16.75 -8.31
CA TYR A 42 10.09 15.78 -9.16
C TYR A 42 8.63 15.61 -8.69
N ALA A 43 8.44 15.34 -7.39
CA ALA A 43 7.10 15.22 -6.80
C ALA A 43 6.25 16.48 -7.00
N LEU A 44 6.82 17.67 -6.86
CA LEU A 44 6.10 18.93 -7.10
C LEU A 44 5.65 19.10 -8.56
N ASN A 45 6.50 18.73 -9.51
CA ASN A 45 6.15 18.74 -10.94
C ASN A 45 5.04 17.72 -11.23
N PHE A 46 5.17 16.52 -10.69
CA PHE A 46 4.17 15.46 -10.78
C PHE A 46 2.81 15.89 -10.19
N ILE A 47 2.81 16.48 -8.99
CA ILE A 47 1.59 17.03 -8.36
C ILE A 47 0.96 18.10 -9.24
N LYS A 48 1.75 19.04 -9.78
CA LYS A 48 1.24 20.10 -10.65
C LYS A 48 0.57 19.54 -11.90
N GLU A 49 1.12 18.48 -12.48
CA GLU A 49 0.60 17.87 -13.71
C GLU A 49 -0.69 17.08 -13.48
N TYR A 50 -0.76 16.31 -12.36
CA TYR A 50 -1.84 15.34 -12.16
C TYR A 50 -2.87 15.70 -11.08
N LYS A 51 -2.77 16.87 -10.41
CA LYS A 51 -3.68 17.25 -9.29
C LYS A 51 -5.17 17.26 -9.65
N ASP A 52 -5.49 17.53 -10.90
CA ASP A 52 -6.88 17.61 -11.38
C ASP A 52 -7.30 16.36 -12.18
N HIS A 53 -6.48 15.29 -12.14
CA HIS A 53 -6.76 14.07 -12.88
C HIS A 53 -7.89 13.26 -12.21
N PRO A 54 -8.90 12.76 -12.95
CA PRO A 54 -10.08 12.13 -12.35
C PRO A 54 -9.82 10.82 -11.63
N ARG A 55 -8.74 10.10 -11.97
CA ARG A 55 -8.41 8.80 -11.40
C ARG A 55 -7.06 8.74 -10.71
N ILE A 56 -6.18 9.71 -10.94
CA ILE A 56 -4.84 9.74 -10.35
C ILE A 56 -4.78 10.80 -9.26
N THR A 57 -4.42 10.40 -8.05
CA THR A 57 -4.14 11.31 -6.94
C THR A 57 -2.62 11.32 -6.72
N PRO A 58 -1.92 12.39 -7.06
CA PRO A 58 -0.47 12.49 -6.80
C PRO A 58 -0.18 12.65 -5.31
N ALA A 59 0.97 12.15 -4.86
CA ALA A 59 1.41 12.17 -3.47
C ALA A 59 2.91 12.40 -3.35
N PHE A 60 3.37 12.74 -2.16
CA PHE A 60 4.77 12.58 -1.79
C PHE A 60 4.99 11.19 -1.18
N ALA A 61 6.14 10.58 -1.46
CA ALA A 61 6.48 9.30 -0.86
C ALA A 61 7.91 9.30 -0.26
N PRO A 62 8.16 10.05 0.84
CA PRO A 62 9.42 9.91 1.56
C PRO A 62 9.57 8.46 2.02
N HIS A 63 10.67 7.81 1.61
CA HIS A 63 10.84 6.36 1.74
C HIS A 63 10.61 5.87 3.18
N ALA A 64 11.35 6.41 4.14
CA ALA A 64 11.23 6.06 5.56
C ALA A 64 11.86 7.17 6.44
N PRO A 65 11.55 7.22 7.74
CA PRO A 65 12.17 8.20 8.65
C PRO A 65 13.69 8.07 8.73
N TYR A 66 14.23 6.86 8.69
CA TYR A 66 15.69 6.62 8.81
C TYR A 66 16.47 6.90 7.51
N THR A 67 15.81 6.93 6.38
CA THR A 67 16.42 7.24 5.07
C THR A 67 16.29 8.71 4.67
N ASN A 68 15.69 9.52 5.51
CA ASN A 68 15.54 10.96 5.33
C ASN A 68 16.03 11.72 6.57
N SER A 69 16.36 13.01 6.40
CA SER A 69 16.64 13.89 7.53
C SER A 69 15.34 14.46 8.12
N THR A 70 15.42 15.02 9.33
CA THR A 70 14.32 15.72 9.99
C THR A 70 13.77 16.84 9.11
N GLU A 71 14.66 17.64 8.54
CA GLU A 71 14.33 18.81 7.71
C GLU A 71 13.58 18.39 6.44
N ILE A 72 13.98 17.28 5.80
CA ILE A 72 13.31 16.73 4.62
C ILE A 72 11.91 16.27 4.97
N LEU A 73 11.75 15.52 6.06
CA LEU A 73 10.42 15.04 6.51
C LEU A 73 9.49 16.21 6.84
N GLN A 74 9.98 17.23 7.54
CA GLN A 74 9.23 18.45 7.85
C GLN A 74 8.87 19.24 6.58
N LYS A 75 9.80 19.35 5.63
CA LYS A 75 9.59 20.02 4.34
C LYS A 75 8.51 19.31 3.53
N VAL A 76 8.59 17.98 3.39
CA VAL A 76 7.59 17.17 2.69
C VAL A 76 6.21 17.31 3.35
N THR A 77 6.14 17.22 4.68
CA THR A 77 4.88 17.41 5.42
C THR A 77 4.27 18.79 5.16
N LYS A 78 5.08 19.85 5.22
CA LYS A 78 4.61 21.20 4.93
C LYS A 78 4.08 21.32 3.50
N LEU A 79 4.81 20.79 2.52
CA LEU A 79 4.40 20.83 1.11
C LEU A 79 3.11 20.03 0.88
N SER A 80 2.97 18.85 1.49
CA SER A 80 1.75 18.05 1.44
C SER A 80 0.53 18.83 1.92
N LEU A 81 0.64 19.52 3.05
CA LEU A 81 -0.44 20.38 3.57
C LEU A 81 -0.72 21.57 2.67
N GLN A 82 0.30 22.19 2.06
CA GLN A 82 0.15 23.32 1.14
C GLN A 82 -0.54 22.93 -0.17
N HIS A 83 -0.24 21.76 -0.70
CA HIS A 83 -0.80 21.25 -1.96
C HIS A 83 -2.03 20.36 -1.77
N ASP A 84 -2.40 20.09 -0.52
CA ASP A 84 -3.51 19.21 -0.13
C ASP A 84 -3.40 17.79 -0.72
N VAL A 85 -2.20 17.20 -0.69
CA VAL A 85 -1.90 15.87 -1.23
C VAL A 85 -1.44 14.90 -0.14
N PRO A 86 -1.65 13.57 -0.31
CA PRO A 86 -1.18 12.56 0.63
C PRO A 86 0.34 12.50 0.74
N VAL A 87 0.80 11.94 1.88
CA VAL A 87 2.18 11.46 2.08
C VAL A 87 2.13 9.97 2.37
N MET A 88 2.91 9.16 1.68
CA MET A 88 3.07 7.73 1.95
C MET A 88 4.47 7.44 2.46
N ILE A 89 4.61 6.67 3.53
CA ILE A 89 5.90 6.39 4.16
C ILE A 89 5.94 4.98 4.78
N HIS A 90 7.06 4.29 4.70
CA HIS A 90 7.30 3.10 5.53
C HIS A 90 7.57 3.56 6.97
N LEU A 91 6.85 3.00 7.94
CA LEU A 91 6.94 3.44 9.34
C LEU A 91 6.89 2.27 10.31
N ALA A 92 7.86 2.23 11.22
CA ALA A 92 7.98 1.20 12.26
C ALA A 92 7.97 -0.23 11.66
N GLU A 93 8.75 -0.41 10.60
CA GLU A 93 8.77 -1.64 9.81
C GLU A 93 9.87 -2.60 10.26
N SER A 94 11.03 -2.10 10.66
CA SER A 94 12.22 -2.94 10.87
C SER A 94 13.04 -2.54 12.10
N ALA A 95 13.74 -3.53 12.69
CA ALA A 95 14.66 -3.31 13.80
C ALA A 95 15.71 -2.23 13.49
N ARG A 96 16.23 -2.21 12.24
CA ARG A 96 17.18 -1.17 11.82
C ARG A 96 16.59 0.24 11.88
N GLU A 97 15.33 0.41 11.47
CA GLU A 97 14.66 1.71 11.56
C GLU A 97 14.58 2.17 13.02
N ILE A 98 14.16 1.24 13.90
CA ILE A 98 14.00 1.52 15.33
C ILE A 98 15.33 1.94 15.94
N GLU A 99 16.42 1.21 15.69
CA GLU A 99 17.76 1.55 16.17
C GLU A 99 18.21 2.94 15.69
N VAL A 100 18.14 3.19 14.39
CA VAL A 100 18.58 4.47 13.80
C VAL A 100 17.77 5.64 14.33
N ILE A 101 16.46 5.48 14.49
CA ILE A 101 15.60 6.54 14.99
C ILE A 101 15.79 6.75 16.50
N ALA A 102 15.95 5.67 17.28
CA ALA A 102 16.26 5.78 18.71
C ALA A 102 17.58 6.54 18.95
N GLU A 103 18.64 6.24 18.19
CA GLU A 103 19.91 6.98 18.27
C GLU A 103 19.72 8.48 17.93
N ARG A 104 18.96 8.79 16.87
CA ARG A 104 18.70 10.16 16.42
C ARG A 104 17.85 10.97 17.40
N SER A 105 16.92 10.32 18.09
CA SER A 105 15.85 10.97 18.85
C SER A 105 15.99 10.86 20.38
N GLY A 106 17.05 10.22 20.87
CA GLY A 106 17.22 9.98 22.30
C GLY A 106 16.30 8.90 22.87
N GLY A 107 16.08 7.82 22.08
CA GLY A 107 15.35 6.61 22.52
C GLY A 107 13.87 6.57 22.16
N LYS A 108 13.38 7.44 21.26
CA LYS A 108 11.96 7.43 20.86
C LYS A 108 11.70 6.36 19.77
N SER A 109 10.47 5.86 19.75
CA SER A 109 9.97 5.05 18.62
C SER A 109 9.91 5.89 17.34
N PRO A 110 9.89 5.25 16.15
CA PRO A 110 9.69 5.96 14.88
C PRO A 110 8.41 6.80 14.86
N VAL A 111 7.31 6.31 15.43
CA VAL A 111 6.03 7.03 15.51
C VAL A 111 6.14 8.24 16.43
N ALA A 112 6.71 8.08 17.62
CA ALA A 112 6.91 9.19 18.58
C ALA A 112 7.86 10.24 18.00
N TYR A 113 8.92 9.83 17.29
CA TYR A 113 9.81 10.74 16.58
C TYR A 113 9.07 11.55 15.50
N MET A 114 8.26 10.90 14.66
CA MET A 114 7.46 11.57 13.63
C MET A 114 6.46 12.56 14.25
N ALA A 115 5.88 12.22 15.40
CA ALA A 115 5.00 13.13 16.14
C ALA A 115 5.75 14.39 16.62
N ASP A 116 6.93 14.22 17.21
CA ASP A 116 7.76 15.30 17.74
C ASP A 116 8.21 16.31 16.68
N ILE A 117 8.57 15.82 15.50
CA ILE A 117 8.98 16.68 14.39
C ILE A 117 7.80 17.30 13.63
N GLY A 118 6.55 17.01 14.06
CA GLY A 118 5.33 17.52 13.43
C GLY A 118 4.99 16.86 12.09
N ALA A 119 5.49 15.65 11.84
CA ALA A 119 5.28 14.94 10.58
C ALA A 119 4.11 13.93 10.61
N LEU A 120 3.44 13.72 11.75
CA LEU A 120 2.17 13.01 11.80
C LEU A 120 1.03 13.98 11.48
N THR A 121 0.29 13.71 10.42
CA THR A 121 -0.87 14.52 9.98
C THR A 121 -1.94 13.61 9.39
N PRO A 122 -3.18 14.06 9.19
CA PRO A 122 -4.21 13.29 8.49
C PRO A 122 -3.88 12.98 7.02
N LYS A 123 -2.87 13.65 6.44
CA LYS A 123 -2.40 13.35 5.07
C LYS A 123 -1.43 12.16 5.02
N LEU A 124 -0.97 11.66 6.17
CA LEU A 124 0.00 10.58 6.23
C LEU A 124 -0.67 9.21 6.13
N VAL A 125 -0.15 8.37 5.25
CA VAL A 125 -0.42 6.93 5.16
C VAL A 125 0.86 6.19 5.50
N ALA A 126 0.87 5.50 6.64
CA ALA A 126 2.00 4.71 7.12
C ALA A 126 1.87 3.26 6.68
N ALA A 127 2.84 2.77 5.91
CA ALA A 127 2.94 1.36 5.57
C ALA A 127 3.56 0.56 6.72
N HIS A 128 3.08 -0.67 6.90
CA HIS A 128 3.54 -1.69 7.85
C HIS A 128 3.10 -1.49 9.29
N ALA A 129 3.61 -0.49 10.01
CA ALA A 129 3.35 -0.27 11.44
C ALA A 129 3.45 -1.57 12.26
N ILE A 130 4.60 -2.28 12.14
CA ILE A 130 4.83 -3.60 12.77
C ILE A 130 5.18 -3.43 14.24
N ASP A 131 6.23 -2.64 14.51
CA ASP A 131 6.77 -2.46 15.85
C ASP A 131 6.25 -1.16 16.46
N VAL A 132 4.99 -1.22 16.89
CA VAL A 132 4.28 -0.11 17.51
C VAL A 132 3.68 -0.55 18.84
N ASP A 133 3.88 0.26 19.87
CA ASP A 133 3.30 0.06 21.19
C ASP A 133 1.96 0.81 21.36
N ASP A 134 1.40 0.77 22.57
CA ASP A 134 0.12 1.43 22.87
C ASP A 134 0.17 2.95 22.75
N ASN A 135 1.33 3.56 23.06
CA ASN A 135 1.52 4.99 22.93
C ASN A 135 1.60 5.38 21.45
N ASP A 136 2.30 4.57 20.65
CA ASP A 136 2.39 4.76 19.20
C ASP A 136 1.02 4.67 18.53
N ILE A 137 0.23 3.65 18.90
CA ILE A 137 -1.15 3.47 18.40
C ILE A 137 -2.01 4.68 18.81
N ALA A 138 -1.86 5.20 20.04
CA ALA A 138 -2.58 6.38 20.48
C ALA A 138 -2.17 7.65 19.70
N LEU A 139 -0.88 7.80 19.37
CA LEU A 139 -0.39 8.90 18.53
C LEU A 139 -0.93 8.80 17.10
N LEU A 140 -0.83 7.63 16.46
CA LEU A 140 -1.37 7.40 15.11
C LEU A 140 -2.87 7.73 15.06
N LYS A 141 -3.64 7.33 16.08
CA LYS A 141 -5.05 7.68 16.19
C LYS A 141 -5.27 9.17 16.38
N LYS A 142 -4.52 9.80 17.29
CA LYS A 142 -4.64 11.24 17.61
C LYS A 142 -4.45 12.12 16.38
N TYR A 143 -3.51 11.74 15.51
CA TYR A 143 -3.18 12.47 14.28
C TYR A 143 -3.95 11.98 13.06
N ASP A 144 -4.90 11.07 13.24
CA ASP A 144 -5.78 10.50 12.20
C ASP A 144 -4.98 9.91 11.01
N VAL A 145 -3.86 9.23 11.31
CA VAL A 145 -2.96 8.62 10.32
C VAL A 145 -3.60 7.37 9.71
N GLY A 146 -3.53 7.25 8.38
CA GLY A 146 -3.92 6.03 7.67
C GLY A 146 -2.84 4.95 7.78
N ILE A 147 -3.24 3.67 7.89
CA ILE A 147 -2.32 2.54 7.96
C ILE A 147 -2.56 1.59 6.79
N ALA A 148 -1.49 1.26 6.06
CA ALA A 148 -1.49 0.20 5.05
C ALA A 148 -0.84 -1.07 5.65
N HIS A 149 -1.65 -2.08 5.96
CA HIS A 149 -1.21 -3.33 6.57
C HIS A 149 -0.81 -4.34 5.50
N ASN A 150 0.48 -4.66 5.39
CA ASN A 150 1.10 -5.47 4.35
C ASN A 150 1.54 -6.83 4.91
N ILE A 151 0.58 -7.70 5.27
CA ILE A 151 0.88 -8.92 6.03
C ILE A 151 1.84 -9.87 5.32
N SER A 152 1.66 -10.11 4.01
CA SER A 152 2.52 -11.01 3.24
C SER A 152 3.99 -10.55 3.25
N ALA A 153 4.23 -9.28 2.98
CA ALA A 153 5.57 -8.69 2.98
C ALA A 153 6.21 -8.78 4.37
N ASN A 154 5.45 -8.46 5.41
CA ASN A 154 5.91 -8.49 6.80
C ASN A 154 6.38 -9.87 7.23
N ILE A 155 5.56 -10.91 6.99
CA ILE A 155 5.86 -12.28 7.42
C ILE A 155 6.90 -12.95 6.52
N LYS A 156 6.87 -12.70 5.19
CA LYS A 156 7.88 -13.24 4.27
C LYS A 156 9.28 -12.75 4.61
N SER A 157 9.43 -11.48 4.99
CA SER A 157 10.70 -10.88 5.39
C SER A 157 11.06 -11.13 6.86
N ALA A 158 10.25 -11.89 7.60
CA ALA A 158 10.41 -12.19 9.03
C ALA A 158 10.52 -10.93 9.92
N LYS A 159 9.92 -9.81 9.51
CA LYS A 159 9.95 -8.55 10.25
C LYS A 159 8.95 -8.52 11.41
N GLY A 160 7.93 -9.37 11.40
CA GLY A 160 6.94 -9.48 12.46
C GLY A 160 5.50 -9.32 11.98
N VAL A 161 4.59 -9.13 12.93
CA VAL A 161 3.15 -8.97 12.65
C VAL A 161 2.66 -7.69 13.29
N SER A 162 2.21 -6.76 12.47
CA SER A 162 1.57 -5.53 12.93
C SER A 162 0.34 -5.85 13.81
N PRO A 163 0.10 -5.12 14.92
CA PRO A 163 -1.06 -5.31 15.80
C PRO A 163 -2.37 -4.79 15.16
N ALA A 164 -2.63 -5.19 13.91
CA ALA A 164 -3.72 -4.69 13.06
C ALA A 164 -5.10 -4.84 13.71
N MET A 165 -5.34 -5.97 14.39
CA MET A 165 -6.60 -6.19 15.11
C MET A 165 -6.80 -5.15 16.22
N LYS A 166 -5.75 -4.86 17.00
CA LYS A 166 -5.80 -3.88 18.08
C LYS A 166 -6.03 -2.46 17.54
N MET A 167 -5.32 -2.09 16.46
CA MET A 167 -5.52 -0.81 15.79
C MET A 167 -6.95 -0.66 15.28
N GLN A 168 -7.49 -1.69 14.61
CA GLN A 168 -8.88 -1.68 14.13
C GLN A 168 -9.90 -1.56 15.28
N GLN A 169 -9.70 -2.30 16.37
CA GLN A 169 -10.56 -2.22 17.56
C GLN A 169 -10.53 -0.84 18.22
N GLN A 170 -9.42 -0.16 18.17
CA GLN A 170 -9.28 1.23 18.64
C GLN A 170 -9.79 2.27 17.65
N GLY A 171 -10.26 1.84 16.46
CA GLY A 171 -10.84 2.71 15.45
C GLY A 171 -9.83 3.49 14.63
N LEU A 172 -8.60 2.99 14.48
CA LEU A 172 -7.65 3.55 13.52
C LEU A 172 -8.10 3.30 12.08
N ARG A 173 -7.69 4.18 11.18
CA ARG A 173 -7.89 4.07 9.74
C ARG A 173 -6.90 3.03 9.20
N ILE A 174 -7.35 1.79 9.01
CA ILE A 174 -6.49 0.69 8.57
C ILE A 174 -7.07 -0.01 7.36
N GLY A 175 -6.25 -0.13 6.32
CA GLY A 175 -6.54 -0.87 5.10
C GLY A 175 -5.52 -1.98 4.84
N LEU A 176 -5.83 -2.88 3.90
CA LEU A 176 -4.89 -3.90 3.42
C LEU A 176 -4.05 -3.36 2.26
N GLY A 177 -2.79 -3.75 2.24
CA GLY A 177 -1.87 -3.58 1.14
C GLY A 177 -1.11 -4.88 0.86
N THR A 178 -0.59 -5.03 -0.34
CA THR A 178 0.22 -6.18 -0.76
C THR A 178 1.71 -5.91 -0.65
N ASP A 179 2.10 -4.65 -0.52
CA ASP A 179 3.45 -4.19 -0.83
C ASP A 179 3.81 -4.44 -2.32
N GLY A 180 5.00 -4.11 -2.74
CA GLY A 180 5.46 -4.36 -4.10
C GLY A 180 5.77 -5.84 -4.38
N PRO A 181 5.87 -6.22 -5.68
CA PRO A 181 6.15 -7.62 -6.07
C PRO A 181 7.49 -8.15 -5.55
N MET A 182 8.46 -7.29 -5.31
CA MET A 182 9.76 -7.69 -4.73
C MET A 182 9.61 -8.15 -3.28
N SER A 183 8.68 -7.55 -2.52
CA SER A 183 8.44 -7.86 -1.12
C SER A 183 7.45 -9.03 -0.95
N GLY A 184 6.24 -8.91 -1.51
CA GLY A 184 5.15 -9.88 -1.34
C GLY A 184 5.05 -10.96 -2.43
N ASN A 185 5.74 -10.82 -3.57
CA ASN A 185 5.66 -11.61 -4.79
C ASN A 185 4.33 -11.49 -5.57
N THR A 186 3.21 -11.28 -4.89
CA THR A 186 1.89 -11.13 -5.51
C THR A 186 1.33 -9.73 -5.27
N LEU A 187 0.54 -9.23 -6.21
CA LEU A 187 -0.27 -8.01 -6.05
C LEU A 187 -1.74 -8.33 -5.78
N SER A 188 -2.02 -9.56 -5.34
CA SER A 188 -3.37 -10.02 -5.06
C SER A 188 -3.81 -9.67 -3.65
N THR A 189 -4.65 -8.65 -3.49
CA THR A 189 -5.27 -8.32 -2.21
C THR A 189 -6.15 -9.46 -1.66
N ILE A 190 -6.71 -10.31 -2.54
CA ILE A 190 -7.49 -11.49 -2.10
C ILE A 190 -6.61 -12.49 -1.35
N ASP A 191 -5.35 -12.65 -1.75
CA ASP A 191 -4.41 -13.54 -1.06
C ASP A 191 -4.06 -13.01 0.34
N GLU A 192 -4.04 -11.68 0.53
CA GLU A 192 -3.87 -11.06 1.83
C GLU A 192 -5.01 -11.40 2.81
N PHE A 193 -6.23 -11.59 2.34
CA PHE A 193 -7.39 -11.89 3.20
C PHE A 193 -7.15 -13.11 4.09
N ASN A 194 -6.68 -14.20 3.47
CA ASN A 194 -6.43 -15.46 4.16
C ASN A 194 -5.30 -15.31 5.19
N GLN A 195 -4.23 -14.63 4.82
CA GLN A 195 -3.07 -14.43 5.67
C GLN A 195 -3.41 -13.53 6.87
N VAL A 196 -4.06 -12.40 6.66
CA VAL A 196 -4.51 -11.51 7.74
C VAL A 196 -5.39 -12.26 8.74
N ALA A 197 -6.39 -13.01 8.25
CA ALA A 197 -7.29 -13.74 9.13
C ALA A 197 -6.57 -14.82 9.95
N LYS A 198 -5.71 -15.62 9.32
CA LYS A 198 -5.03 -16.75 9.98
C LYS A 198 -3.92 -16.31 10.92
N VAL A 199 -3.08 -15.37 10.47
CA VAL A 199 -1.95 -14.89 11.28
C VAL A 199 -2.44 -14.17 12.53
N ASN A 200 -3.47 -13.32 12.42
CA ASN A 200 -4.05 -12.68 13.62
C ASN A 200 -4.64 -13.69 14.62
N LYS A 201 -5.27 -14.78 14.15
CA LYS A 201 -5.74 -15.86 15.05
C LYS A 201 -4.57 -16.53 15.77
N LEU A 202 -3.48 -16.78 15.05
CA LEU A 202 -2.30 -17.43 15.61
C LEU A 202 -1.61 -16.56 16.67
N VAL A 203 -1.31 -15.31 16.36
CA VAL A 203 -0.56 -14.42 17.27
C VAL A 203 -1.38 -14.04 18.51
N ASN A 204 -2.69 -13.87 18.36
CA ASN A 204 -3.58 -13.56 19.49
C ASN A 204 -4.04 -14.83 20.23
N LYS A 205 -3.72 -16.04 19.77
CA LYS A 205 -4.19 -17.33 20.32
C LYS A 205 -5.72 -17.37 20.50
N ASP A 206 -6.44 -16.70 19.61
CA ASP A 206 -7.89 -16.58 19.63
C ASP A 206 -8.47 -16.92 18.25
N ARG A 207 -9.28 -17.97 18.16
CA ARG A 207 -9.95 -18.38 16.92
C ARG A 207 -10.95 -17.36 16.43
N ALA A 208 -11.44 -16.47 17.28
CA ALA A 208 -12.38 -15.40 16.93
C ALA A 208 -11.69 -14.12 16.47
N ALA A 209 -10.37 -14.01 16.65
CA ALA A 209 -9.60 -12.86 16.19
C ALA A 209 -9.77 -12.63 14.70
N MET A 210 -9.82 -11.39 14.28
CA MET A 210 -9.92 -10.95 12.88
C MET A 210 -10.98 -11.73 12.09
N PRO A 211 -12.27 -11.58 12.41
CA PRO A 211 -13.34 -12.30 11.70
C PRO A 211 -13.42 -11.86 10.24
N PRO A 212 -13.91 -12.73 9.31
CA PRO A 212 -13.92 -12.46 7.87
C PRO A 212 -14.49 -11.11 7.46
N ILE A 213 -15.59 -10.68 8.08
CA ILE A 213 -16.21 -9.38 7.79
C ILE A 213 -15.24 -8.22 8.05
N LYS A 214 -14.38 -8.32 9.07
CA LYS A 214 -13.38 -7.29 9.39
C LYS A 214 -12.22 -7.25 8.40
N VAL A 215 -11.87 -8.40 7.84
CA VAL A 215 -10.88 -8.49 6.75
C VAL A 215 -11.41 -7.80 5.49
N ILE A 216 -12.66 -8.08 5.11
CA ILE A 216 -13.31 -7.45 3.95
C ILE A 216 -13.47 -5.94 4.19
N GLU A 217 -13.83 -5.53 5.42
CA GLU A 217 -13.86 -4.10 5.78
C GLU A 217 -12.50 -3.42 5.55
N MET A 218 -11.38 -4.04 5.97
CA MET A 218 -10.04 -3.52 5.74
C MET A 218 -9.69 -3.43 4.26
N ALA A 219 -10.19 -4.33 3.43
CA ALA A 219 -9.93 -4.36 2.00
C ALA A 219 -10.80 -3.38 1.18
N THR A 220 -11.80 -2.79 1.78
CA THR A 220 -12.81 -1.95 1.12
C THR A 220 -12.89 -0.58 1.80
N ILE A 221 -13.92 -0.34 2.60
CA ILE A 221 -14.14 0.95 3.26
C ILE A 221 -13.03 1.31 4.25
N GLY A 222 -12.37 0.33 4.86
CA GLY A 222 -11.21 0.54 5.74
C GLY A 222 -10.02 1.10 4.97
N ALA A 223 -9.73 0.54 3.78
CA ALA A 223 -8.68 1.06 2.90
C ALA A 223 -9.01 2.47 2.38
N ALA A 224 -10.27 2.71 1.99
CA ALA A 224 -10.71 4.04 1.61
C ALA A 224 -10.53 5.07 2.74
N ARG A 225 -10.86 4.69 3.99
CA ARG A 225 -10.61 5.53 5.17
C ARG A 225 -9.13 5.78 5.42
N ALA A 226 -8.27 4.77 5.21
CA ALA A 226 -6.82 4.94 5.35
C ALA A 226 -6.25 5.96 4.36
N LEU A 227 -6.88 6.11 3.20
CA LEU A 227 -6.55 7.10 2.17
C LEU A 227 -7.34 8.41 2.31
N HIS A 228 -8.23 8.56 3.30
CA HIS A 228 -9.19 9.68 3.43
C HIS A 228 -10.06 9.89 2.18
N MET A 229 -10.47 8.79 1.55
CA MET A 229 -11.30 8.76 0.34
C MET A 229 -12.65 8.06 0.57
N GLU A 230 -13.05 7.83 1.80
CA GLU A 230 -14.26 7.07 2.17
C GLU A 230 -15.56 7.69 1.67
N ASP A 231 -15.58 8.97 1.41
CA ASP A 231 -16.74 9.65 0.82
C ASP A 231 -16.90 9.37 -0.68
N SER A 232 -15.81 8.92 -1.33
CA SER A 232 -15.76 8.72 -2.78
C SER A 232 -15.72 7.26 -3.20
N ILE A 233 -15.07 6.39 -2.42
CA ILE A 233 -14.84 4.96 -2.75
C ILE A 233 -15.01 4.06 -1.52
N GLY A 234 -14.84 2.76 -1.71
CA GLY A 234 -14.76 1.76 -0.63
C GLY A 234 -16.09 1.12 -0.23
N SER A 235 -17.23 1.60 -0.76
CA SER A 235 -18.54 0.99 -0.54
C SER A 235 -19.48 1.23 -1.73
N LEU A 236 -20.48 0.38 -1.88
CA LEU A 236 -21.49 0.49 -2.93
C LEU A 236 -22.63 1.39 -2.45
N GLU A 237 -22.48 2.68 -2.60
CA GLU A 237 -23.44 3.69 -2.18
C GLU A 237 -23.73 4.69 -3.30
N LYS A 238 -24.95 5.22 -3.33
CA LYS A 238 -25.33 6.26 -4.31
C LYS A 238 -24.46 7.51 -4.11
N GLY A 239 -23.85 7.97 -5.20
CA GLY A 239 -23.01 9.17 -5.21
C GLY A 239 -21.51 8.88 -5.11
N LYS A 240 -21.10 7.64 -4.81
CA LYS A 240 -19.70 7.22 -4.87
C LYS A 240 -19.28 6.82 -6.28
N LEU A 241 -17.97 6.83 -6.50
CA LEU A 241 -17.35 6.36 -7.74
C LEU A 241 -17.56 4.86 -7.92
N VAL A 242 -17.64 4.42 -9.17
CA VAL A 242 -17.98 3.03 -9.52
C VAL A 242 -16.69 2.24 -9.72
N ASP A 243 -16.08 1.83 -8.59
CA ASP A 243 -14.92 0.93 -8.56
C ASP A 243 -15.39 -0.40 -7.97
N ILE A 244 -15.59 -1.42 -8.81
CA ILE A 244 -16.27 -2.69 -8.45
C ILE A 244 -15.52 -3.87 -9.04
N ILE A 245 -15.37 -4.94 -8.26
CA ILE A 245 -15.01 -6.25 -8.76
C ILE A 245 -16.21 -7.21 -8.62
N VAL A 246 -16.32 -8.15 -9.56
CA VAL A 246 -17.33 -9.21 -9.51
C VAL A 246 -16.63 -10.55 -9.32
N ILE A 247 -17.03 -11.27 -8.27
CA ILE A 247 -16.43 -12.55 -7.89
C ILE A 247 -17.31 -13.70 -8.40
N ASP A 248 -16.70 -14.67 -9.09
CA ASP A 248 -17.37 -15.90 -9.49
C ASP A 248 -17.51 -16.84 -8.29
N THR A 249 -18.75 -17.02 -7.84
CA THR A 249 -19.12 -17.91 -6.73
C THR A 249 -19.50 -19.31 -7.18
N LYS A 250 -19.47 -19.60 -8.49
CA LYS A 250 -19.79 -20.93 -9.04
C LYS A 250 -18.56 -21.81 -9.21
N ALA A 251 -17.37 -21.25 -9.04
CA ALA A 251 -16.12 -21.99 -9.11
C ALA A 251 -16.08 -23.09 -8.02
N PRO A 252 -15.43 -24.25 -8.25
CA PRO A 252 -15.43 -25.38 -7.32
C PRO A 252 -14.95 -25.05 -5.90
N ASN A 253 -14.00 -24.13 -5.76
CA ASN A 253 -13.48 -23.67 -4.46
C ASN A 253 -14.48 -22.79 -3.67
N MET A 254 -15.53 -22.28 -4.32
CA MET A 254 -16.54 -21.41 -3.73
C MET A 254 -17.83 -22.16 -3.38
N VAL A 255 -17.96 -23.44 -3.73
CA VAL A 255 -19.19 -24.25 -3.55
C VAL A 255 -18.97 -25.30 -2.47
N PRO A 256 -19.92 -25.46 -1.52
CA PRO A 256 -21.18 -24.70 -1.34
C PRO A 256 -20.94 -23.33 -0.65
N LEU A 257 -21.71 -22.34 -1.03
CA LEU A 257 -21.62 -20.98 -0.48
C LEU A 257 -22.60 -20.80 0.70
N TYR A 258 -22.14 -21.01 1.93
CA TYR A 258 -22.95 -20.78 3.13
C TYR A 258 -22.80 -19.35 3.69
N ASN A 259 -21.59 -18.81 3.67
CA ASN A 259 -21.29 -17.48 4.14
C ASN A 259 -20.34 -16.79 3.17
N PRO A 260 -20.76 -15.72 2.49
CA PRO A 260 -19.95 -15.06 1.47
C PRO A 260 -18.64 -14.47 2.03
N TYR A 261 -18.66 -13.89 3.24
CA TYR A 261 -17.45 -13.36 3.85
C TYR A 261 -16.41 -14.43 4.13
N SER A 262 -16.85 -15.58 4.69
CA SER A 262 -15.95 -16.72 4.93
C SER A 262 -15.39 -17.28 3.63
N ALA A 263 -16.21 -17.39 2.59
CA ALA A 263 -15.80 -17.89 1.29
C ALA A 263 -14.77 -16.95 0.64
N LEU A 264 -15.00 -15.65 0.68
CA LEU A 264 -14.05 -14.65 0.17
C LEU A 264 -12.69 -14.71 0.91
N VAL A 265 -12.72 -14.84 2.24
CA VAL A 265 -11.49 -14.80 3.05
C VAL A 265 -10.71 -16.12 3.02
N TYR A 266 -11.39 -17.25 2.98
CA TYR A 266 -10.72 -18.55 3.17
C TYR A 266 -10.69 -19.45 1.92
N SER A 267 -11.52 -19.17 0.93
CA SER A 267 -11.66 -20.04 -0.24
C SER A 267 -11.38 -19.35 -1.57
N ALA A 268 -11.61 -18.03 -1.67
CA ALA A 268 -11.39 -17.31 -2.92
C ALA A 268 -9.90 -17.15 -3.26
N TYR A 269 -9.61 -17.08 -4.56
CA TYR A 269 -8.32 -16.73 -5.15
C TYR A 269 -8.51 -15.53 -6.07
N ALA A 270 -7.43 -14.88 -6.47
CA ALA A 270 -7.46 -13.82 -7.51
C ALA A 270 -8.18 -14.28 -8.79
N ALA A 271 -8.04 -15.57 -9.14
CA ALA A 271 -8.73 -16.17 -10.28
C ALA A 271 -10.26 -16.19 -10.20
N ASN A 272 -10.85 -15.98 -9.02
CA ASN A 272 -12.31 -15.84 -8.88
C ASN A 272 -12.81 -14.43 -9.25
N VAL A 273 -11.93 -13.43 -9.40
CA VAL A 273 -12.34 -12.12 -9.93
C VAL A 273 -12.67 -12.27 -11.41
N LYS A 274 -13.93 -12.08 -11.73
CA LYS A 274 -14.48 -12.29 -13.08
C LYS A 274 -14.51 -11.00 -13.89
N HIS A 275 -14.89 -9.89 -13.25
CA HIS A 275 -14.96 -8.59 -13.89
C HIS A 275 -14.33 -7.54 -12.98
N THR A 276 -13.71 -6.53 -13.59
CA THR A 276 -13.18 -5.34 -12.89
C THR A 276 -13.71 -4.09 -13.59
N ILE A 277 -14.32 -3.22 -12.81
CA ILE A 277 -14.89 -1.95 -13.24
C ILE A 277 -14.21 -0.85 -12.43
N VAL A 278 -13.70 0.17 -13.11
CA VAL A 278 -13.12 1.36 -12.45
C VAL A 278 -13.70 2.61 -13.11
N ASP A 279 -14.14 3.54 -12.29
CA ASP A 279 -14.78 4.79 -12.74
C ASP A 279 -15.95 4.53 -13.72
N GLY A 280 -16.68 3.43 -13.50
CA GLY A 280 -17.79 2.97 -14.35
C GLY A 280 -17.38 2.28 -15.65
N ASN A 281 -16.08 2.18 -15.96
CA ASN A 281 -15.59 1.53 -17.17
C ASN A 281 -15.17 0.08 -16.89
N MET A 282 -15.58 -0.85 -17.75
CA MET A 282 -15.17 -2.25 -17.70
C MET A 282 -13.72 -2.35 -18.15
N LEU A 283 -12.80 -2.72 -17.24
CA LEU A 283 -11.38 -2.93 -17.56
C LEU A 283 -11.07 -4.40 -17.86
N MET A 284 -11.77 -5.31 -17.18
CA MET A 284 -11.65 -6.75 -17.37
C MET A 284 -13.06 -7.37 -17.42
N GLU A 285 -13.34 -8.18 -18.43
CA GLU A 285 -14.60 -8.92 -18.57
C GLU A 285 -14.31 -10.41 -18.78
N ASP A 286 -15.01 -11.27 -18.02
CA ASP A 286 -14.79 -12.72 -18.05
C ASP A 286 -13.31 -13.10 -17.98
N ARG A 287 -12.53 -12.34 -17.18
CA ARG A 287 -11.08 -12.48 -16.97
C ARG A 287 -10.20 -12.13 -18.18
N ASN A 288 -10.76 -11.50 -19.19
CA ASN A 288 -10.02 -10.96 -20.31
C ASN A 288 -9.84 -9.45 -20.10
N MET A 289 -8.61 -8.97 -20.13
CA MET A 289 -8.33 -7.53 -20.10
C MET A 289 -8.82 -6.87 -21.39
N LEU A 290 -9.53 -5.75 -21.25
CA LEU A 290 -10.08 -5.00 -22.40
C LEU A 290 -9.22 -3.81 -22.80
N THR A 291 -8.34 -3.36 -21.92
CA THR A 291 -7.58 -2.11 -22.09
C THR A 291 -6.11 -2.32 -22.44
N VAL A 292 -5.62 -3.55 -22.36
CA VAL A 292 -4.22 -3.91 -22.64
C VAL A 292 -4.13 -5.26 -23.37
N ASP A 293 -3.05 -5.44 -24.12
CA ASP A 293 -2.67 -6.72 -24.72
C ASP A 293 -1.79 -7.50 -23.73
N GLU A 294 -2.40 -8.44 -22.99
CA GLU A 294 -1.69 -9.27 -22.00
C GLU A 294 -0.58 -10.13 -22.64
N THR A 295 -0.73 -10.54 -23.91
CA THR A 295 0.27 -11.36 -24.59
C THR A 295 1.51 -10.52 -24.88
N ALA A 296 1.34 -9.33 -25.44
CA ALA A 296 2.44 -8.41 -25.70
C ALA A 296 3.18 -8.01 -24.41
N ILE A 297 2.44 -7.67 -23.35
CA ILE A 297 3.05 -7.34 -22.03
C ILE A 297 3.87 -8.51 -21.50
N ARG A 298 3.36 -9.74 -21.60
CA ARG A 298 4.08 -10.94 -21.15
C ARG A 298 5.36 -11.17 -21.93
N GLU A 299 5.33 -11.00 -23.25
CA GLU A 299 6.52 -11.13 -24.11
C GLU A 299 7.57 -10.07 -23.77
N GLU A 300 7.19 -8.82 -23.58
CA GLU A 300 8.08 -7.75 -23.14
C GLU A 300 8.70 -8.04 -21.77
N ALA A 301 7.89 -8.49 -20.80
CA ALA A 301 8.35 -8.85 -19.46
C ALA A 301 9.38 -10.00 -19.51
N LEU A 302 9.15 -11.02 -20.32
CA LEU A 302 10.10 -12.13 -20.52
C LEU A 302 11.41 -11.65 -21.16
N ALA A 303 11.33 -10.81 -22.18
CA ALA A 303 12.52 -10.22 -22.80
C ALA A 303 13.33 -9.34 -21.83
N PHE A 304 12.64 -8.60 -20.95
CA PHE A 304 13.29 -7.84 -19.89
C PHE A 304 13.93 -8.74 -18.83
N ALA A 305 13.23 -9.79 -18.40
CA ALA A 305 13.76 -10.76 -17.44
C ALA A 305 15.05 -11.44 -17.95
N ASP A 306 15.15 -11.71 -19.25
CA ASP A 306 16.37 -12.27 -19.87
C ASP A 306 17.54 -11.28 -19.84
N LYS A 307 17.28 -9.96 -19.99
CA LYS A 307 18.32 -8.93 -19.83
C LYS A 307 18.82 -8.89 -18.37
N VAL A 308 17.90 -8.86 -17.40
CA VAL A 308 18.24 -8.87 -15.97
C VAL A 308 19.06 -10.11 -15.62
N ARG A 309 18.63 -11.31 -16.08
CA ARG A 309 19.36 -12.57 -15.84
C ARG A 309 20.80 -12.52 -16.39
N LYS A 310 21.00 -12.01 -17.58
CA LYS A 310 22.35 -11.85 -18.17
C LYS A 310 23.21 -10.92 -17.32
N THR A 311 22.68 -9.76 -16.92
CA THR A 311 23.40 -8.81 -16.08
C THR A 311 23.81 -9.42 -14.73
N VAL A 312 22.91 -10.16 -14.08
CA VAL A 312 23.18 -10.83 -12.79
C VAL A 312 24.26 -11.92 -12.96
N ILE A 313 24.21 -12.70 -14.03
CA ILE A 313 25.24 -13.70 -14.32
C ILE A 313 26.60 -13.04 -14.57
N GLU A 314 26.63 -11.96 -15.36
CA GLU A 314 27.85 -11.20 -15.68
C GLU A 314 28.46 -10.53 -14.43
N SER A 315 27.64 -10.10 -13.46
CA SER A 315 28.11 -9.55 -12.18
C SER A 315 28.67 -10.59 -11.21
N GLY A 316 28.49 -11.89 -11.51
CA GLY A 316 28.90 -13.00 -10.63
C GLY A 316 27.99 -13.23 -9.44
N GLU A 317 26.82 -12.60 -9.41
CA GLU A 317 25.81 -12.84 -8.38
C GLU A 317 25.08 -14.17 -8.65
N ILE A 318 24.71 -14.86 -7.57
CA ILE A 318 23.98 -16.14 -7.67
C ILE A 318 22.48 -15.82 -7.62
N ILE A 319 21.75 -16.21 -8.65
CA ILE A 319 20.29 -16.26 -8.62
C ILE A 319 19.88 -17.47 -7.76
N GLN A 320 19.44 -17.22 -6.56
CA GLN A 320 18.90 -18.27 -5.66
C GLN A 320 17.43 -18.55 -5.97
#